data_3093f0a86e284aa80bb863332150d6e5
#
_entry.id   3093f0a86e284aa80bb863332150d6e5
#
_cell.length_a   1.000
_cell.length_b   1.000
_cell.length_c   1.000
_cell.angle_alpha   90.00
_cell.angle_beta   90.00
_cell.angle_gamma   90.00
#
_symmetry.space_group_name_H-M   'P 1'
#
loop_
_entity.id
_entity.type
_entity.pdbx_description
1 polymer ?
#
loop_
_entity_poly.entity_id
_entity_poly.type
_entity_poly.pdbx_seq_one_letter_code
_entity_poly.pdbx_strand_id
1 'polypeptide(L)'
;MDNSKEQKGKFTGQEINNCISVLEYLLQNGDQLIHLSDEQRLKLMKAAGQITRPDKAEIYKRNKSVKVARRQGEIADNRKARAATSIRSARISSVFEAPSKITLPASDSAAEKHYLTSAQNCYVCKKPYTEIHHFYDSMCTACGDLNYAKRFQTCDMTGQVALITGSRLKIGYHATLMMLRAGATVIATTRFPVDSAIRYAKEKDFPLWSQRLHIYGLDLRHIPSVELFASYVEQKYQRLDILINNAAQTVRRPAGFYSHLMAVELLSFDEHSKAVQLLLSHHRQCLSEIEGFNITDAESQKTLAVAWNGQAPGIGIRASAQLSQVPYKFDNSIEAREVFPVGNLDADLQQVDLRRTNSWRLKLGQIETLEMVEVQLVNSIAPFVLCNQLVQLMRKDYTGKKHVVNVSAMEGKFHGFHKADRHPHTNMAKASLNMLTHTAASDLAKDGIFMNAVDTGWVTDEDPAELAKHKQKVHDFQPPLDIVDGAARVCDPFIDGANTGKHWSGKFLKDYFPISW
;
A
#
# COMPACT_ATOMS: atom_id res chain seq x y z
N MET A 1 -14.42 -36.63 5.14
CA MET A 1 -13.52 -37.47 5.94
C MET A 1 -13.29 -36.78 7.25
N ASP A 2 -13.88 -37.35 8.23
CA ASP A 2 -14.04 -36.91 9.61
C ASP A 2 -12.69 -36.86 10.31
N ASN A 3 -12.24 -35.70 10.75
CA ASN A 3 -11.00 -35.51 11.51
C ASN A 3 -11.36 -35.04 12.93
N SER A 4 -12.12 -35.89 13.63
CA SER A 4 -12.25 -35.82 15.08
C SER A 4 -10.96 -36.31 15.74
N LYS A 5 -9.91 -35.47 15.75
CA LYS A 5 -8.81 -35.63 16.71
C LYS A 5 -9.34 -35.22 18.08
N GLU A 6 -9.70 -36.21 18.86
CA GLU A 6 -9.94 -36.08 20.30
C GLU A 6 -8.91 -35.16 20.93
N GLN A 7 -9.34 -33.99 21.37
CA GLN A 7 -8.58 -33.18 22.34
C GLN A 7 -8.57 -33.97 23.64
N LYS A 8 -7.47 -34.71 23.89
CA LYS A 8 -7.18 -35.22 25.24
C LYS A 8 -7.22 -34.02 26.19
N GLY A 9 -8.19 -34.05 27.10
CA GLY A 9 -8.49 -32.96 28.03
C GLY A 9 -7.23 -32.51 28.76
N LYS A 10 -6.97 -31.21 28.69
CA LYS A 10 -5.96 -30.57 29.54
C LYS A 10 -6.54 -30.48 30.94
N PHE A 11 -5.88 -31.07 31.91
CA PHE A 11 -6.19 -30.84 33.32
C PHE A 11 -5.95 -29.38 33.67
N THR A 12 -6.81 -28.82 34.52
CA THR A 12 -6.69 -27.46 35.06
C THR A 12 -5.54 -27.41 36.09
N GLY A 13 -5.00 -26.22 36.36
CA GLY A 13 -4.01 -26.03 37.41
C GLY A 13 -4.50 -26.52 38.78
N GLN A 14 -5.81 -26.40 39.07
CA GLN A 14 -6.40 -26.89 40.30
C GLN A 14 -6.41 -28.42 40.39
N GLU A 15 -6.71 -29.12 39.30
CA GLU A 15 -6.64 -30.59 39.24
C GLU A 15 -5.21 -31.10 39.40
N ILE A 16 -4.22 -30.40 38.85
CA ILE A 16 -2.81 -30.73 39.03
C ILE A 16 -2.39 -30.51 40.49
N ASN A 17 -2.77 -29.42 41.12
CA ASN A 17 -2.52 -29.15 42.54
C ASN A 17 -3.15 -30.23 43.44
N ASN A 18 -4.38 -30.61 43.17
CA ASN A 18 -5.06 -31.69 43.89
C ASN A 18 -4.32 -33.01 43.74
N CYS A 19 -3.81 -33.34 42.54
CA CYS A 19 -3.01 -34.52 42.30
C CYS A 19 -1.70 -34.48 43.12
N ILE A 20 -1.00 -33.32 43.20
CA ILE A 20 0.19 -33.13 44.00
C ILE A 20 -0.12 -33.41 45.47
N SER A 21 -1.18 -32.82 46.03
CA SER A 21 -1.59 -32.99 47.43
C SER A 21 -1.89 -34.44 47.76
N VAL A 22 -2.56 -35.16 46.83
CA VAL A 22 -2.82 -36.60 46.98
C VAL A 22 -1.52 -37.42 47.01
N LEU A 23 -0.59 -37.10 46.11
CA LEU A 23 0.71 -37.80 46.09
C LEU A 23 1.54 -37.54 47.36
N GLU A 24 1.56 -36.29 47.84
CA GLU A 24 2.22 -35.91 49.09
C GLU A 24 1.59 -36.62 50.29
N TYR A 25 0.28 -36.70 50.34
CA TYR A 25 -0.43 -37.44 51.38
C TYR A 25 -0.13 -38.93 51.39
N LEU A 26 -0.12 -39.57 50.21
CA LEU A 26 0.24 -40.99 50.05
C LEU A 26 1.71 -41.31 50.38
N LEU A 27 2.61 -40.33 50.17
CA LEU A 27 4.02 -40.48 50.59
C LEU A 27 4.17 -40.47 52.11
N GLN A 28 3.37 -39.70 52.84
CA GLN A 28 3.38 -39.60 54.32
C GLN A 28 2.57 -40.74 54.97
N ASN A 29 1.55 -41.26 54.30
CA ASN A 29 0.62 -42.26 54.81
C ASN A 29 0.59 -43.48 53.87
N GLY A 30 1.70 -44.24 53.79
CA GLY A 30 1.84 -45.36 52.87
C GLY A 30 0.85 -46.52 53.09
N ASP A 31 0.28 -46.63 54.29
CA ASP A 31 -0.82 -47.55 54.65
C ASP A 31 -2.07 -47.31 53.81
N GLN A 32 -2.33 -46.07 53.37
CA GLN A 32 -3.51 -45.72 52.53
C GLN A 32 -3.46 -46.36 51.12
N LEU A 33 -2.29 -46.83 50.68
CA LEU A 33 -2.15 -47.57 49.43
C LEU A 33 -2.89 -48.93 49.47
N ILE A 34 -3.22 -49.45 50.65
CA ILE A 34 -4.00 -50.70 50.82
C ILE A 34 -5.42 -50.56 50.33
N HIS A 35 -5.96 -49.35 50.34
CA HIS A 35 -7.32 -49.08 49.86
C HIS A 35 -7.45 -49.03 48.31
N LEU A 36 -6.33 -49.04 47.59
CA LEU A 36 -6.27 -49.14 46.14
C LEU A 36 -6.30 -50.60 45.71
N SER A 37 -7.00 -50.92 44.65
CA SER A 37 -6.87 -52.21 44.00
C SER A 37 -5.45 -52.41 43.50
N ASP A 38 -5.03 -53.69 43.35
CA ASP A 38 -3.68 -54.01 42.86
C ASP A 38 -3.37 -53.37 41.50
N GLU A 39 -4.39 -53.30 40.63
CA GLU A 39 -4.27 -52.66 39.34
C GLU A 39 -4.07 -51.13 39.46
N GLN A 40 -4.82 -50.47 40.32
CA GLN A 40 -4.71 -49.01 40.58
C GLN A 40 -3.37 -48.67 41.20
N ARG A 41 -2.94 -49.47 42.20
CA ARG A 41 -1.63 -49.32 42.86
C ARG A 41 -0.49 -49.49 41.87
N LEU A 42 -0.55 -50.47 40.99
CA LEU A 42 0.45 -50.71 39.95
C LEU A 42 0.53 -49.57 38.95
N LYS A 43 -0.63 -49.07 38.50
CA LYS A 43 -0.74 -47.91 37.59
C LYS A 43 -0.15 -46.64 38.23
N LEU A 44 -0.51 -46.37 39.49
CA LEU A 44 0.00 -45.20 40.23
C LEU A 44 1.52 -45.26 40.37
N MET A 45 2.07 -46.39 40.82
CA MET A 45 3.51 -46.58 41.00
C MET A 45 4.28 -46.51 39.69
N LYS A 46 3.74 -47.10 38.60
CA LYS A 46 4.35 -46.98 37.27
C LYS A 46 4.34 -45.53 36.79
N ALA A 47 3.22 -44.80 36.92
CA ALA A 47 3.12 -43.41 36.51
C ALA A 47 4.09 -42.51 37.31
N ALA A 48 4.13 -42.65 38.65
CA ALA A 48 5.06 -41.95 39.51
C ALA A 48 6.54 -42.26 39.16
N GLY A 49 6.85 -43.54 38.93
CA GLY A 49 8.20 -43.96 38.51
C GLY A 49 8.60 -43.37 37.16
N GLN A 50 7.72 -43.35 36.18
CA GLN A 50 8.00 -42.72 34.86
C GLN A 50 8.16 -41.20 34.95
N ILE A 51 7.43 -40.54 35.87
CA ILE A 51 7.58 -39.09 36.10
C ILE A 51 8.96 -38.81 36.74
N THR A 52 9.40 -39.59 37.74
CA THR A 52 10.62 -39.34 38.52
C THR A 52 11.90 -39.86 37.86
N ARG A 53 11.82 -40.94 37.10
CA ARG A 53 12.95 -41.57 36.40
C ARG A 53 12.65 -41.79 34.92
N PRO A 54 12.47 -40.70 34.13
CA PRO A 54 12.24 -40.82 32.70
C PRO A 54 13.47 -41.34 31.98
N ASP A 55 13.28 -42.11 30.91
CA ASP A 55 14.37 -42.51 30.04
C ASP A 55 14.87 -41.31 29.17
N LYS A 56 16.00 -41.49 28.45
CA LYS A 56 16.60 -40.45 27.64
C LYS A 56 15.63 -39.93 26.54
N ALA A 57 14.82 -40.81 25.95
CA ALA A 57 13.85 -40.44 24.91
C ALA A 57 12.71 -39.61 25.49
N GLU A 58 12.24 -39.99 26.68
CA GLU A 58 11.20 -39.25 27.41
C GLU A 58 11.69 -37.87 27.88
N ILE A 59 12.94 -37.77 28.38
CA ILE A 59 13.58 -36.49 28.73
C ILE A 59 13.63 -35.58 27.51
N TYR A 60 14.08 -36.11 26.37
CA TYR A 60 14.14 -35.33 25.11
C TYR A 60 12.74 -34.86 24.69
N LYS A 61 11.74 -35.73 24.72
CA LYS A 61 10.35 -35.41 24.38
C LYS A 61 9.76 -34.33 25.29
N ARG A 62 9.96 -34.42 26.61
CA ARG A 62 9.54 -33.43 27.61
C ARG A 62 10.20 -32.07 27.35
N ASN A 63 11.54 -32.05 27.20
CA ASN A 63 12.26 -30.81 26.92
C ASN A 63 11.80 -30.15 25.59
N LYS A 64 11.57 -30.97 24.55
CA LYS A 64 11.03 -30.49 23.28
C LYS A 64 9.62 -29.91 23.47
N SER A 65 8.73 -30.57 24.23
CA SER A 65 7.36 -30.10 24.50
C SER A 65 7.37 -28.80 25.30
N VAL A 66 8.20 -28.70 26.34
CA VAL A 66 8.36 -27.47 27.15
C VAL A 66 8.86 -26.31 26.28
N LYS A 67 9.89 -26.57 25.44
CA LYS A 67 10.42 -25.55 24.52
C LYS A 67 9.38 -25.08 23.52
N VAL A 68 8.57 -25.99 22.97
CA VAL A 68 7.47 -25.66 22.04
C VAL A 68 6.39 -24.86 22.76
N ALA A 69 5.97 -25.27 23.96
CA ALA A 69 4.95 -24.56 24.74
C ALA A 69 5.41 -23.16 25.12
N ARG A 70 6.64 -22.99 25.59
CA ARG A 70 7.23 -21.67 25.88
C ARG A 70 7.24 -20.77 24.64
N ARG A 71 7.71 -21.29 23.49
CA ARG A 71 7.72 -20.55 22.23
C ARG A 71 6.31 -20.14 21.77
N GLN A 72 5.31 -21.01 21.95
CA GLN A 72 3.92 -20.70 21.64
C GLN A 72 3.38 -19.59 22.57
N GLY A 73 3.71 -19.62 23.86
CA GLY A 73 3.41 -18.55 24.81
C GLY A 73 4.01 -17.22 24.37
N GLU A 74 5.31 -17.18 24.10
CA GLU A 74 6.02 -15.97 23.61
C GLU A 74 5.37 -15.41 22.33
N ILE A 75 4.98 -16.28 21.38
CA ILE A 75 4.28 -15.86 20.16
C ILE A 75 2.90 -15.25 20.49
N ALA A 76 2.16 -15.86 21.41
CA ALA A 76 0.83 -15.38 21.79
C ALA A 76 0.92 -14.00 22.50
N ASP A 77 1.87 -13.84 23.42
CA ASP A 77 2.10 -12.58 24.14
C ASP A 77 2.53 -11.46 23.16
N ASN A 78 3.45 -11.76 22.27
CA ASN A 78 3.87 -10.81 21.23
C ASN A 78 2.74 -10.43 20.27
N ARG A 79 1.84 -11.36 19.93
CA ARG A 79 0.63 -11.06 19.15
C ARG A 79 -0.29 -10.11 19.89
N LYS A 80 -0.53 -10.37 21.17
CA LYS A 80 -1.37 -9.52 22.03
C LYS A 80 -0.79 -8.11 22.13
N ALA A 81 0.52 -7.99 22.37
CA ALA A 81 1.19 -6.70 22.46
C ALA A 81 1.09 -5.91 21.13
N ARG A 82 1.30 -6.56 19.97
CA ARG A 82 1.15 -5.92 18.65
C ARG A 82 -0.29 -5.55 18.33
N ALA A 83 -1.25 -6.38 18.71
CA ALA A 83 -2.67 -6.12 18.47
C ALA A 83 -3.18 -4.84 19.18
N ALA A 84 -2.52 -4.41 20.25
CA ALA A 84 -2.85 -3.19 20.96
C ALA A 84 -2.45 -1.90 20.23
N THR A 85 -1.65 -1.98 19.14
CA THR A 85 -1.22 -0.79 18.40
C THR A 85 -2.32 -0.22 17.51
N SER A 86 -2.34 1.11 17.33
CA SER A 86 -3.38 1.80 16.56
C SER A 86 -3.40 1.40 15.09
N ILE A 87 -2.25 1.07 14.48
CA ILE A 87 -2.20 0.60 13.09
C ILE A 87 -2.92 -0.75 12.91
N ARG A 88 -2.84 -1.64 13.91
CA ARG A 88 -3.56 -2.91 13.91
C ARG A 88 -5.07 -2.70 14.06
N SER A 89 -5.47 -1.81 14.96
CA SER A 89 -6.87 -1.45 15.17
C SER A 89 -7.50 -0.85 13.92
N ALA A 90 -6.81 0.06 13.22
CA ALA A 90 -7.28 0.67 11.98
C ALA A 90 -7.53 -0.35 10.85
N ARG A 91 -6.82 -1.48 10.84
CA ARG A 91 -6.97 -2.54 9.82
C ARG A 91 -8.12 -3.50 10.06
N ILE A 92 -8.71 -3.49 11.24
CA ILE A 92 -9.88 -4.33 11.56
C ILE A 92 -11.15 -3.70 10.97
N SER A 93 -11.15 -2.39 10.71
CA SER A 93 -12.27 -1.67 10.12
C SER A 93 -12.60 -2.19 8.72
N SER A 94 -13.90 -2.32 8.42
CA SER A 94 -14.40 -2.77 7.11
C SER A 94 -14.09 -1.79 5.99
N VAL A 95 -13.94 -0.51 6.31
CA VAL A 95 -13.49 0.56 5.41
C VAL A 95 -12.32 1.26 6.08
N PHE A 96 -11.26 1.52 5.32
CA PHE A 96 -10.11 2.23 5.85
C PHE A 96 -10.46 3.70 6.10
N GLU A 97 -10.29 4.13 7.34
CA GLU A 97 -10.30 5.54 7.73
C GLU A 97 -8.90 5.93 8.21
N ALA A 98 -8.38 7.04 7.68
CA ALA A 98 -7.08 7.54 8.10
C ALA A 98 -7.13 7.91 9.59
N PRO A 99 -6.28 7.30 10.44
CA PRO A 99 -6.28 7.62 11.87
C PRO A 99 -6.00 9.10 12.10
N SER A 100 -6.79 9.72 12.99
CA SER A 100 -6.59 11.10 13.42
C SER A 100 -5.31 11.24 14.26
N LYS A 101 -4.76 12.45 14.30
CA LYS A 101 -3.60 12.75 15.16
C LYS A 101 -3.98 12.55 16.63
N ILE A 102 -3.31 11.62 17.31
CA ILE A 102 -3.42 11.46 18.76
C ILE A 102 -2.48 12.49 19.38
N THR A 103 -3.04 13.50 20.06
CA THR A 103 -2.25 14.39 20.89
C THR A 103 -2.01 13.67 22.20
N LEU A 104 -0.82 13.08 22.38
CA LEU A 104 -0.42 12.55 23.67
C LEU A 104 -0.35 13.71 24.67
N PRO A 105 -0.94 13.59 25.87
CA PRO A 105 -0.81 14.64 26.89
C PRO A 105 0.67 14.88 27.21
N ALA A 106 1.04 16.15 27.35
CA ALA A 106 2.44 16.56 27.52
C ALA A 106 3.04 16.15 28.91
N SER A 107 2.28 15.50 29.78
CA SER A 107 2.74 15.06 31.09
C SER A 107 2.06 13.77 31.51
N ASP A 108 2.84 12.79 31.88
CA ASP A 108 2.65 11.75 32.91
C ASP A 108 1.40 10.84 32.93
N SER A 109 0.50 10.86 31.98
CA SER A 109 -0.40 9.73 31.84
C SER A 109 0.30 8.67 31.00
N ALA A 110 0.84 7.67 31.67
CA ALA A 110 1.46 6.50 31.09
C ALA A 110 0.48 5.85 30.08
N ALA A 111 0.58 6.22 28.81
CA ALA A 111 0.07 5.35 27.76
C ALA A 111 0.68 3.97 28.05
N GLU A 112 -0.16 2.94 28.22
CA GLU A 112 0.29 1.61 28.61
C GLU A 112 1.35 1.15 27.62
N LYS A 113 2.60 1.10 28.07
CA LYS A 113 3.72 0.70 27.23
C LYS A 113 3.65 -0.80 26.99
N HIS A 114 3.65 -1.19 25.75
CA HIS A 114 3.64 -2.59 25.36
C HIS A 114 5.05 -3.06 25.00
N TYR A 115 5.41 -4.24 25.49
CA TYR A 115 6.73 -4.83 25.29
C TYR A 115 6.63 -6.20 24.61
N LEU A 116 7.58 -6.47 23.74
CA LEU A 116 7.80 -7.80 23.19
C LEU A 116 8.55 -8.64 24.22
N THR A 117 8.23 -9.92 24.32
CA THR A 117 8.92 -10.89 25.17
C THR A 117 10.35 -11.18 24.70
N SER A 118 10.63 -10.97 23.41
CA SER A 118 11.95 -11.10 22.81
C SER A 118 12.20 -9.96 21.82
N ALA A 119 13.45 -9.47 21.77
CA ALA A 119 13.82 -8.39 20.87
C ALA A 119 13.59 -8.76 19.40
N GLN A 120 13.02 -7.83 18.63
CA GLN A 120 12.84 -7.92 17.20
C GLN A 120 13.54 -6.76 16.49
N ASN A 121 13.88 -6.96 15.21
CA ASN A 121 14.53 -5.91 14.43
C ASN A 121 13.50 -4.89 13.93
N CYS A 122 13.76 -3.61 14.17
CA CYS A 122 12.95 -2.52 13.66
C CYS A 122 12.86 -2.56 12.12
N TYR A 123 11.66 -2.34 11.59
CA TYR A 123 11.43 -2.30 10.14
C TYR A 123 12.29 -1.25 9.44
N VAL A 124 12.51 -0.08 10.04
CA VAL A 124 13.26 1.04 9.45
C VAL A 124 14.77 0.90 9.71
N CYS A 125 15.22 1.04 10.96
CA CYS A 125 16.66 1.11 11.28
C CYS A 125 17.35 -0.25 11.47
N LYS A 126 16.63 -1.35 11.44
CA LYS A 126 17.10 -2.74 11.63
C LYS A 126 17.72 -3.01 13.01
N LYS A 127 17.74 -2.05 13.93
CA LYS A 127 18.23 -2.26 15.30
C LYS A 127 17.22 -3.09 16.11
N PRO A 128 17.68 -3.94 17.04
CA PRO A 128 16.79 -4.69 17.91
C PRO A 128 16.02 -3.75 18.85
N TYR A 129 14.75 -4.08 19.12
CA TYR A 129 13.90 -3.36 20.06
C TYR A 129 12.94 -4.33 20.75
N THR A 130 12.46 -3.94 21.93
CA THR A 130 11.42 -4.63 22.72
C THR A 130 10.23 -3.74 23.01
N GLU A 131 10.45 -2.44 23.22
CA GLU A 131 9.37 -1.47 23.43
C GLU A 131 8.67 -1.17 22.09
N ILE A 132 7.33 -1.41 22.03
CA ILE A 132 6.52 -1.20 20.83
C ILE A 132 6.03 0.25 20.84
N HIS A 133 6.10 0.91 19.67
CA HIS A 133 5.52 2.24 19.49
C HIS A 133 3.98 2.17 19.57
N HIS A 134 3.33 3.16 20.17
CA HIS A 134 1.87 3.19 20.37
C HIS A 134 1.05 3.03 19.09
N PHE A 135 1.60 3.50 17.96
CA PHE A 135 0.94 3.39 16.65
C PHE A 135 1.45 2.20 15.84
N TYR A 136 2.77 2.00 15.73
CA TYR A 136 3.39 0.98 14.85
C TYR A 136 3.78 -0.27 15.61
N ASP A 137 3.42 -1.42 15.06
CA ASP A 137 3.73 -2.74 15.63
C ASP A 137 5.11 -3.31 15.28
N SER A 138 5.80 -2.71 14.29
CA SER A 138 7.03 -3.25 13.69
C SER A 138 8.20 -2.27 13.73
N MET A 139 8.11 -1.22 14.56
CA MET A 139 9.15 -0.18 14.68
C MET A 139 9.54 0.06 16.13
N CYS A 140 10.82 0.44 16.33
CA CYS A 140 11.26 1.00 17.59
C CYS A 140 10.64 2.40 17.79
N THR A 141 10.59 2.88 19.04
CA THR A 141 9.97 4.17 19.39
C THR A 141 10.51 5.33 18.55
N ALA A 142 11.82 5.50 18.44
CA ALA A 142 12.42 6.60 17.68
C ALA A 142 12.05 6.59 16.17
N CYS A 143 12.04 5.43 15.53
CA CYS A 143 11.59 5.33 14.14
C CYS A 143 10.08 5.50 14.02
N GLY A 144 9.32 5.01 14.99
CA GLY A 144 7.88 5.20 15.06
C GLY A 144 7.51 6.67 15.20
N ASP A 145 8.14 7.40 16.12
CA ASP A 145 7.91 8.83 16.34
C ASP A 145 8.15 9.66 15.08
N LEU A 146 9.28 9.40 14.38
CA LEU A 146 9.57 10.06 13.11
C LEU A 146 8.49 9.78 12.06
N ASN A 147 8.16 8.51 11.83
CA ASN A 147 7.15 8.13 10.83
C ASN A 147 5.77 8.69 11.20
N TYR A 148 5.41 8.67 12.48
CA TYR A 148 4.14 9.20 12.96
C TYR A 148 4.04 10.72 12.77
N ALA A 149 5.11 11.47 13.08
CA ALA A 149 5.17 12.91 12.84
C ALA A 149 5.03 13.26 11.35
N LYS A 150 5.70 12.51 10.47
CA LYS A 150 5.64 12.72 9.01
C LYS A 150 4.24 12.49 8.41
N ARG A 151 3.36 11.71 9.04
CA ARG A 151 1.96 11.54 8.61
C ARG A 151 1.16 12.85 8.62
N PHE A 152 1.54 13.78 9.49
CA PHE A 152 0.86 15.05 9.72
C PHE A 152 1.68 16.26 9.26
N GLN A 153 2.76 16.00 8.53
CA GLN A 153 3.58 17.08 7.97
C GLN A 153 2.79 17.90 6.95
N THR A 154 3.03 19.20 6.92
CA THR A 154 2.42 20.14 5.99
C THR A 154 3.36 21.31 5.71
N CYS A 155 3.12 22.04 4.64
CA CYS A 155 3.72 23.33 4.34
C CYS A 155 2.69 24.21 3.64
N ASP A 156 2.97 25.48 3.45
CA ASP A 156 2.11 26.35 2.63
C ASP A 156 2.34 26.07 1.14
N MET A 157 1.29 25.61 0.45
CA MET A 157 1.27 25.36 -0.98
C MET A 157 0.27 26.27 -1.73
N THR A 158 -0.15 27.35 -1.11
CA THR A 158 -1.10 28.31 -1.70
C THR A 158 -0.54 28.83 -3.03
N GLY A 159 -1.35 28.79 -4.08
CA GLY A 159 -0.99 29.22 -5.43
C GLY A 159 -0.09 28.24 -6.21
N GLN A 160 0.30 27.11 -5.63
CA GLN A 160 1.03 26.05 -6.34
C GLN A 160 0.07 25.12 -7.06
N VAL A 161 0.53 24.56 -8.18
CA VAL A 161 -0.20 23.59 -8.99
C VAL A 161 0.56 22.26 -8.95
N ALA A 162 -0.12 21.20 -8.57
CA ALA A 162 0.40 19.84 -8.54
C ALA A 162 -0.35 18.95 -9.53
N LEU A 163 0.35 18.05 -10.22
CA LEU A 163 -0.24 16.97 -11.01
C LEU A 163 0.15 15.63 -10.39
N ILE A 164 -0.83 14.78 -10.15
CA ILE A 164 -0.63 13.43 -9.62
C ILE A 164 -1.35 12.38 -10.46
N THR A 165 -0.65 11.31 -10.80
CA THR A 165 -1.25 10.16 -11.49
C THR A 165 -1.70 9.08 -10.50
N GLY A 166 -2.85 8.41 -10.79
CA GLY A 166 -3.36 7.32 -9.95
C GLY A 166 -3.90 7.78 -8.59
N SER A 167 -4.70 8.85 -8.59
CA SER A 167 -5.19 9.55 -7.40
C SER A 167 -6.49 9.00 -6.79
N ARG A 168 -7.11 7.97 -7.38
CA ARG A 168 -8.43 7.48 -6.94
C ARG A 168 -8.42 6.78 -5.59
N LEU A 169 -7.33 6.09 -5.25
CA LEU A 169 -7.25 5.19 -4.11
C LEU A 169 -5.85 5.23 -3.46
N LYS A 170 -5.81 4.69 -2.23
CA LYS A 170 -4.57 4.37 -1.52
C LYS A 170 -3.63 5.57 -1.43
N ILE A 171 -2.35 5.36 -1.75
CA ILE A 171 -1.29 6.37 -1.62
C ILE A 171 -1.61 7.65 -2.40
N GLY A 172 -2.03 7.52 -3.67
CA GLY A 172 -2.36 8.67 -4.52
C GLY A 172 -3.52 9.49 -4.00
N TYR A 173 -4.53 8.86 -3.42
CA TYR A 173 -5.66 9.54 -2.80
C TYR A 173 -5.23 10.39 -1.60
N HIS A 174 -4.48 9.80 -0.66
CA HIS A 174 -4.01 10.52 0.52
C HIS A 174 -2.95 11.58 0.21
N ALA A 175 -2.07 11.35 -0.76
CA ALA A 175 -1.13 12.37 -1.24
C ALA A 175 -1.87 13.58 -1.84
N THR A 176 -2.94 13.34 -2.62
CA THR A 176 -3.82 14.40 -3.12
C THR A 176 -4.46 15.19 -1.98
N LEU A 177 -5.02 14.53 -0.96
CA LEU A 177 -5.59 15.20 0.20
C LEU A 177 -4.54 16.01 0.98
N MET A 178 -3.33 15.50 1.16
CA MET A 178 -2.25 16.25 1.82
C MET A 178 -1.94 17.55 1.09
N MET A 179 -1.81 17.53 -0.25
CA MET A 179 -1.56 18.71 -1.06
C MET A 179 -2.73 19.70 -1.05
N LEU A 180 -3.98 19.23 -1.15
CA LEU A 180 -5.18 20.05 -1.08
C LEU A 180 -5.32 20.77 0.27
N ARG A 181 -5.10 20.04 1.37
CA ARG A 181 -5.11 20.57 2.74
C ARG A 181 -3.97 21.57 2.99
N ALA A 182 -2.86 21.42 2.27
CA ALA A 182 -1.75 22.36 2.28
C ALA A 182 -1.96 23.62 1.41
N GLY A 183 -3.05 23.70 0.63
CA GLY A 183 -3.42 24.88 -0.16
C GLY A 183 -3.20 24.76 -1.67
N ALA A 184 -2.62 23.67 -2.18
CA ALA A 184 -2.37 23.48 -3.60
C ALA A 184 -3.64 23.30 -4.43
N THR A 185 -3.58 23.68 -5.71
CA THR A 185 -4.49 23.19 -6.75
C THR A 185 -3.95 21.87 -7.28
N VAL A 186 -4.78 20.83 -7.32
CA VAL A 186 -4.33 19.49 -7.69
C VAL A 186 -5.06 19.00 -8.94
N ILE A 187 -4.29 18.68 -9.97
CA ILE A 187 -4.69 17.99 -11.19
C ILE A 187 -4.53 16.49 -10.91
N ALA A 188 -5.65 15.80 -10.71
CA ALA A 188 -5.67 14.40 -10.30
C ALA A 188 -6.12 13.51 -11.46
N THR A 189 -5.30 12.54 -11.88
CA THR A 189 -5.66 11.64 -12.98
C THR A 189 -5.96 10.24 -12.51
N THR A 190 -6.93 9.60 -13.16
CA THR A 190 -7.34 8.22 -12.88
C THR A 190 -8.04 7.61 -14.10
N ARG A 191 -8.12 6.28 -14.17
CA ARG A 191 -8.97 5.60 -15.15
C ARG A 191 -10.46 5.71 -14.85
N PHE A 192 -10.83 5.97 -13.57
CA PHE A 192 -12.20 6.00 -13.08
C PHE A 192 -12.48 7.37 -12.44
N PRO A 193 -12.73 8.40 -13.27
CA PRO A 193 -12.89 9.77 -12.77
C PRO A 193 -14.15 9.97 -11.93
N VAL A 194 -15.25 9.29 -12.25
CA VAL A 194 -16.51 9.43 -11.52
C VAL A 194 -16.43 8.82 -10.13
N ASP A 195 -15.96 7.56 -10.00
CA ASP A 195 -15.74 6.92 -8.69
C ASP A 195 -14.76 7.74 -7.84
N SER A 196 -13.72 8.29 -8.46
CA SER A 196 -12.78 9.19 -7.80
C SER A 196 -13.49 10.42 -7.24
N ALA A 197 -14.31 11.11 -8.04
CA ALA A 197 -15.05 12.28 -7.63
C ALA A 197 -16.05 11.98 -6.50
N ILE A 198 -16.73 10.83 -6.56
CA ILE A 198 -17.65 10.37 -5.50
C ILE A 198 -16.89 10.16 -4.18
N ARG A 199 -15.68 9.62 -4.22
CA ARG A 199 -14.86 9.40 -3.01
C ARG A 199 -14.42 10.71 -2.38
N TYR A 200 -13.87 11.64 -3.16
CA TYR A 200 -13.44 12.95 -2.66
C TYR A 200 -14.61 13.79 -2.15
N ALA A 201 -15.79 13.74 -2.79
CA ALA A 201 -16.98 14.45 -2.36
C ALA A 201 -17.52 13.98 -0.98
N LYS A 202 -17.11 12.82 -0.49
CA LYS A 202 -17.47 12.28 0.83
C LYS A 202 -16.55 12.75 1.96
N GLU A 203 -15.42 13.39 1.64
CA GLU A 203 -14.49 13.87 2.67
C GLU A 203 -15.15 14.98 3.52
N LYS A 204 -14.94 14.93 4.83
CA LYS A 204 -15.56 15.87 5.79
C LYS A 204 -15.16 17.32 5.52
N ASP A 205 -13.93 17.53 5.05
CA ASP A 205 -13.36 18.84 4.73
C ASP A 205 -13.45 19.22 3.24
N PHE A 206 -14.24 18.48 2.46
CA PHE A 206 -14.49 18.72 1.02
C PHE A 206 -14.77 20.20 0.68
N PRO A 207 -15.64 20.94 1.42
CA PRO A 207 -15.94 22.33 1.09
C PRO A 207 -14.73 23.27 1.14
N LEU A 208 -13.69 22.94 1.90
CA LEU A 208 -12.50 23.79 2.08
C LEU A 208 -11.57 23.79 0.87
N TRP A 209 -11.64 22.75 0.03
CA TRP A 209 -10.68 22.57 -1.07
C TRP A 209 -11.34 22.12 -2.40
N SER A 210 -12.64 21.93 -2.44
CA SER A 210 -13.39 21.40 -3.58
C SER A 210 -13.10 22.12 -4.92
N GLN A 211 -12.90 23.45 -4.88
CA GLN A 211 -12.59 24.28 -6.06
C GLN A 211 -11.15 24.09 -6.58
N ARG A 212 -10.28 23.45 -5.79
CA ARG A 212 -8.87 23.26 -6.11
C ARG A 212 -8.53 21.83 -6.54
N LEU A 213 -9.51 20.94 -6.60
CA LEU A 213 -9.33 19.58 -7.10
C LEU A 213 -9.93 19.43 -8.50
N HIS A 214 -9.08 19.19 -9.50
CA HIS A 214 -9.45 18.97 -10.89
C HIS A 214 -9.20 17.50 -11.25
N ILE A 215 -10.26 16.70 -11.41
CA ILE A 215 -10.16 15.27 -11.70
C ILE A 215 -10.30 15.04 -13.20
N TYR A 216 -9.39 14.23 -13.77
CA TYR A 216 -9.38 13.85 -15.17
C TYR A 216 -9.35 12.34 -15.36
N GLY A 217 -10.13 11.84 -16.31
CA GLY A 217 -10.00 10.49 -16.83
C GLY A 217 -8.73 10.37 -17.68
N LEU A 218 -7.86 9.41 -17.36
CA LEU A 218 -6.65 9.13 -18.15
C LEU A 218 -6.21 7.67 -17.97
N ASP A 219 -6.15 6.93 -19.07
CA ASP A 219 -5.53 5.61 -19.09
C ASP A 219 -4.08 5.71 -19.58
N LEU A 220 -3.14 5.48 -18.69
CA LEU A 220 -1.70 5.57 -18.97
C LEU A 220 -1.18 4.46 -19.90
N ARG A 221 -1.99 3.46 -20.23
CA ARG A 221 -1.66 2.44 -21.23
C ARG A 221 -1.75 2.97 -22.65
N HIS A 222 -2.52 4.04 -22.87
CA HIS A 222 -2.70 4.66 -24.18
C HIS A 222 -1.84 5.91 -24.31
N ILE A 223 -0.59 5.76 -24.75
CA ILE A 223 0.42 6.82 -24.82
C ILE A 223 -0.04 8.03 -25.65
N PRO A 224 -0.72 7.89 -26.80
CA PRO A 224 -1.24 9.06 -27.52
C PRO A 224 -2.16 9.95 -26.66
N SER A 225 -2.97 9.35 -25.79
CA SER A 225 -3.81 10.11 -24.85
C SER A 225 -2.99 10.77 -23.74
N VAL A 226 -1.87 10.16 -23.32
CA VAL A 226 -0.96 10.77 -22.35
C VAL A 226 -0.30 12.02 -22.93
N GLU A 227 0.17 11.97 -24.17
CA GLU A 227 0.71 13.15 -24.89
C GLU A 227 -0.33 14.24 -25.07
N LEU A 228 -1.52 13.85 -25.54
CA LEU A 228 -2.64 14.78 -25.72
C LEU A 228 -3.03 15.48 -24.41
N PHE A 229 -3.11 14.71 -23.32
CA PHE A 229 -3.39 15.25 -21.99
C PHE A 229 -2.28 16.20 -21.50
N ALA A 230 -1.01 15.85 -21.69
CA ALA A 230 0.12 16.71 -21.32
C ALA A 230 0.07 18.03 -22.10
N SER A 231 -0.19 18.00 -23.42
CA SER A 231 -0.35 19.19 -24.26
C SER A 231 -1.55 20.05 -23.80
N TYR A 232 -2.68 19.41 -23.43
CA TYR A 232 -3.82 20.10 -22.86
C TYR A 232 -3.45 20.81 -21.54
N VAL A 233 -2.76 20.14 -20.64
CA VAL A 233 -2.31 20.71 -19.35
C VAL A 233 -1.38 21.91 -19.60
N GLU A 234 -0.44 21.80 -20.54
CA GLU A 234 0.48 22.91 -20.87
C GLU A 234 -0.24 24.16 -21.39
N GLN A 235 -1.34 23.98 -22.14
CA GLN A 235 -2.13 25.10 -22.64
C GLN A 235 -3.08 25.67 -21.59
N LYS A 236 -3.65 24.80 -20.74
CA LYS A 236 -4.70 25.17 -19.77
C LYS A 236 -4.13 25.83 -18.51
N TYR A 237 -2.98 25.37 -18.05
CA TYR A 237 -2.37 25.82 -16.78
C TYR A 237 -1.16 26.72 -17.03
N GLN A 238 -1.05 27.77 -16.23
CA GLN A 238 0.04 28.74 -16.38
C GLN A 238 1.34 28.27 -15.73
N ARG A 239 1.25 27.34 -14.79
CA ARG A 239 2.38 26.80 -14.00
C ARG A 239 2.15 25.36 -13.61
N LEU A 240 3.24 24.67 -13.36
CA LEU A 240 3.26 23.37 -12.69
C LEU A 240 4.42 23.35 -11.70
N ASP A 241 4.14 23.13 -10.43
CA ASP A 241 5.16 23.15 -9.36
C ASP A 241 5.56 21.74 -8.96
N ILE A 242 4.59 20.80 -8.97
CA ILE A 242 4.82 19.43 -8.52
C ILE A 242 4.23 18.46 -9.54
N LEU A 243 5.04 17.49 -9.97
CA LEU A 243 4.62 16.35 -10.78
C LEU A 243 4.90 15.07 -10.01
N ILE A 244 3.82 14.29 -9.72
CA ILE A 244 3.93 13.01 -9.00
C ILE A 244 3.50 11.87 -9.92
N ASN A 245 4.47 11.08 -10.36
CA ASN A 245 4.24 9.82 -11.07
C ASN A 245 3.98 8.70 -10.06
N ASN A 246 2.74 8.63 -9.54
CA ASN A 246 2.33 7.67 -8.53
C ASN A 246 1.63 6.44 -9.11
N ALA A 247 0.91 6.58 -10.23
CA ALA A 247 0.21 5.44 -10.83
C ALA A 247 1.20 4.30 -11.13
N ALA A 248 0.88 3.10 -10.65
CA ALA A 248 1.65 1.90 -10.92
C ALA A 248 0.72 0.68 -11.06
N GLN A 249 1.08 -0.21 -11.95
CA GLN A 249 0.46 -1.52 -12.09
C GLN A 249 1.43 -2.58 -11.58
N THR A 250 1.23 -3.03 -10.33
CA THR A 250 1.99 -4.13 -9.70
C THR A 250 1.33 -5.47 -9.96
N VAL A 251 0.01 -5.48 -9.97
CA VAL A 251 -0.83 -6.64 -10.28
C VAL A 251 -1.80 -6.25 -11.38
N ARG A 252 -1.74 -6.97 -12.51
CA ARG A 252 -2.72 -6.78 -13.57
C ARG A 252 -4.09 -7.29 -13.10
N ARG A 253 -5.10 -6.43 -13.25
CA ARG A 253 -6.50 -6.77 -13.01
C ARG A 253 -7.19 -7.02 -14.34
N PRO A 254 -7.67 -8.25 -14.62
CA PRO A 254 -8.34 -8.57 -15.87
C PRO A 254 -9.69 -7.84 -16.02
N ALA A 255 -10.24 -7.88 -17.23
CA ALA A 255 -11.62 -7.45 -17.48
C ALA A 255 -12.58 -8.16 -16.50
N GLY A 256 -13.60 -7.44 -16.03
CA GLY A 256 -14.52 -7.93 -15.00
C GLY A 256 -14.17 -7.52 -13.56
N PHE A 257 -12.89 -7.32 -13.23
CA PHE A 257 -12.51 -6.82 -11.90
C PHE A 257 -13.12 -5.45 -11.59
N TYR A 258 -13.20 -4.56 -12.56
CA TYR A 258 -13.75 -3.22 -12.40
C TYR A 258 -15.22 -3.08 -12.83
N SER A 259 -15.90 -4.17 -13.15
CA SER A 259 -17.28 -4.14 -13.63
C SER A 259 -18.25 -3.44 -12.67
N HIS A 260 -18.01 -3.54 -11.37
CA HIS A 260 -18.81 -2.89 -10.33
C HIS A 260 -18.76 -1.34 -10.40
N LEU A 261 -17.73 -0.76 -11.02
CA LEU A 261 -17.60 0.68 -11.19
C LEU A 261 -18.34 1.20 -12.43
N MET A 262 -18.57 0.35 -13.43
CA MET A 262 -19.07 0.77 -14.74
C MET A 262 -20.48 1.35 -14.67
N ALA A 263 -21.30 0.91 -13.73
CA ALA A 263 -22.65 1.44 -13.55
C ALA A 263 -22.67 2.96 -13.27
N VAL A 264 -21.69 3.46 -12.49
CA VAL A 264 -21.58 4.89 -12.18
C VAL A 264 -20.70 5.65 -13.18
N GLU A 265 -19.68 5.01 -13.74
CA GLU A 265 -18.79 5.63 -14.75
C GLU A 265 -19.49 5.90 -16.09
N LEU A 266 -20.59 5.19 -16.39
CA LEU A 266 -21.37 5.34 -17.62
C LEU A 266 -22.56 6.30 -17.50
N LEU A 267 -22.85 6.81 -16.31
CA LEU A 267 -23.89 7.81 -16.13
C LEU A 267 -23.51 9.11 -16.84
N SER A 268 -24.52 9.83 -17.34
CA SER A 268 -24.31 11.16 -17.91
C SER A 268 -23.88 12.15 -16.83
N PHE A 269 -23.19 13.23 -17.23
CA PHE A 269 -22.71 14.25 -16.31
C PHE A 269 -23.82 14.84 -15.43
N ASP A 270 -25.00 15.03 -16.00
CA ASP A 270 -26.13 15.69 -15.33
C ASP A 270 -26.84 14.78 -14.30
N GLU A 271 -26.62 13.46 -14.38
CA GLU A 271 -27.15 12.50 -13.40
C GLU A 271 -26.33 12.47 -12.11
N HIS A 272 -25.14 13.07 -12.09
CA HIS A 272 -24.32 13.13 -10.90
C HIS A 272 -24.71 14.25 -9.94
N SER A 273 -24.37 14.08 -8.66
CA SER A 273 -24.55 15.14 -7.65
C SER A 273 -23.75 16.41 -8.01
N LYS A 274 -24.18 17.57 -7.52
CA LYS A 274 -23.47 18.84 -7.75
C LYS A 274 -22.00 18.82 -7.32
N ALA A 275 -21.69 18.13 -6.24
CA ALA A 275 -20.32 17.97 -5.77
C ALA A 275 -19.46 17.19 -6.78
N VAL A 276 -19.98 16.10 -7.34
CA VAL A 276 -19.32 15.29 -8.36
C VAL A 276 -19.18 16.09 -9.67
N GLN A 277 -20.24 16.78 -10.10
CA GLN A 277 -20.21 17.66 -11.29
C GLN A 277 -19.12 18.73 -11.16
N LEU A 278 -18.99 19.36 -9.98
CA LEU A 278 -17.95 20.33 -9.71
C LEU A 278 -16.55 19.78 -9.97
N LEU A 279 -16.24 18.61 -9.40
CA LEU A 279 -14.93 17.96 -9.53
C LEU A 279 -14.62 17.48 -10.96
N LEU A 280 -15.65 17.15 -11.74
CA LEU A 280 -15.53 16.69 -13.12
C LEU A 280 -15.68 17.81 -14.16
N SER A 281 -15.96 19.06 -13.76
CA SER A 281 -16.17 20.19 -14.66
C SER A 281 -14.98 20.42 -15.61
N HIS A 282 -13.76 20.37 -15.09
CA HIS A 282 -12.53 20.50 -15.88
C HIS A 282 -12.32 19.32 -16.84
N HIS A 283 -12.71 18.11 -16.45
CA HIS A 283 -12.67 16.94 -17.34
C HIS A 283 -13.65 17.10 -18.50
N ARG A 284 -14.89 17.51 -18.21
CA ARG A 284 -15.90 17.80 -19.25
C ARG A 284 -15.41 18.86 -20.22
N GLN A 285 -14.80 19.94 -19.72
CA GLN A 285 -14.20 20.97 -20.56
C GLN A 285 -13.07 20.40 -21.44
N CYS A 286 -12.18 19.59 -20.87
CA CYS A 286 -11.12 18.91 -21.63
C CYS A 286 -11.69 18.04 -22.76
N LEU A 287 -12.75 17.28 -22.50
CA LEU A 287 -13.42 16.46 -23.53
C LEU A 287 -13.98 17.31 -24.66
N SER A 288 -14.66 18.41 -24.36
CA SER A 288 -15.23 19.30 -25.38
C SER A 288 -14.14 19.99 -26.23
N GLU A 289 -13.03 20.35 -25.61
CA GLU A 289 -11.90 20.95 -26.32
C GLU A 289 -11.21 19.91 -27.24
N ILE A 290 -11.02 18.68 -26.77
CA ILE A 290 -10.43 17.57 -27.58
C ILE A 290 -11.35 17.18 -28.75
N GLU A 291 -12.66 17.22 -28.60
CA GLU A 291 -13.61 16.91 -29.66
C GLU A 291 -13.63 18.00 -30.75
N GLY A 292 -13.39 19.24 -30.40
CA GLY A 292 -13.27 20.37 -31.32
C GLY A 292 -11.99 20.40 -32.16
N PHE A 293 -10.98 19.60 -31.79
CA PHE A 293 -9.74 19.47 -32.57
C PHE A 293 -9.90 18.41 -33.66
N ASN A 294 -10.32 18.83 -34.85
CA ASN A 294 -10.16 18.03 -36.06
C ASN A 294 -8.67 17.97 -36.44
N ILE A 295 -8.11 16.79 -36.43
CA ILE A 295 -6.69 16.52 -36.76
C ILE A 295 -6.35 16.91 -38.23
N THR A 296 -7.37 17.27 -39.02
CA THR A 296 -7.24 17.55 -40.46
C THR A 296 -7.10 19.01 -40.83
N ASP A 297 -7.34 19.95 -39.92
CA ASP A 297 -7.27 21.39 -40.26
C ASP A 297 -5.86 21.96 -39.98
N ALA A 298 -5.01 21.91 -41.00
CA ALA A 298 -3.67 22.50 -40.99
C ALA A 298 -3.66 24.05 -40.82
N GLU A 299 -4.81 24.70 -40.78
CA GLU A 299 -4.93 26.16 -40.69
C GLU A 299 -5.36 26.67 -39.31
N SER A 300 -5.78 25.82 -38.37
CA SER A 300 -6.13 26.30 -37.03
C SER A 300 -4.89 26.41 -36.13
N GLN A 301 -4.57 27.62 -35.69
CA GLN A 301 -3.43 27.94 -34.79
C GLN A 301 -3.55 27.33 -33.39
N LYS A 302 -4.43 26.37 -33.15
CA LYS A 302 -4.69 25.71 -31.87
C LYS A 302 -4.63 24.18 -32.00
N THR A 303 -3.63 23.66 -32.68
CA THR A 303 -3.38 22.22 -32.71
C THR A 303 -2.65 21.78 -31.46
N LEU A 304 -3.22 20.83 -30.71
CA LEU A 304 -2.49 20.11 -29.69
C LEU A 304 -1.40 19.27 -30.37
N ALA A 305 -0.13 19.53 -30.04
CA ALA A 305 0.98 18.79 -30.60
C ALA A 305 0.93 17.33 -30.12
N VAL A 306 0.64 16.42 -31.04
CA VAL A 306 0.67 14.98 -30.79
C VAL A 306 1.55 14.33 -31.85
N ALA A 307 2.49 13.51 -31.42
CA ALA A 307 3.42 12.81 -32.32
C ALA A 307 2.76 11.71 -33.18
N TRP A 308 1.50 11.39 -32.89
CA TRP A 308 0.78 10.26 -33.50
C TRP A 308 -0.27 10.72 -34.53
N ASN A 309 -0.09 10.29 -35.76
CA ASN A 309 -1.08 10.46 -36.84
C ASN A 309 -2.08 9.28 -36.83
N GLY A 310 -2.80 9.08 -35.73
CA GLY A 310 -3.75 7.98 -35.58
C GLY A 310 -5.19 8.43 -35.37
N GLN A 311 -6.16 7.56 -35.69
CA GLN A 311 -7.56 7.81 -35.36
C GLN A 311 -7.78 7.80 -33.84
N ALA A 312 -8.56 8.74 -33.32
CA ALA A 312 -9.01 8.87 -31.94
C ALA A 312 -7.90 8.92 -30.87
N PRO A 313 -6.89 9.82 -30.94
CA PRO A 313 -5.81 9.89 -29.94
C PRO A 313 -6.31 10.12 -28.50
N GLY A 314 -7.51 10.72 -28.33
CA GLY A 314 -8.12 11.01 -27.03
C GLY A 314 -8.89 9.86 -26.39
N ILE A 315 -8.90 8.63 -26.93
CA ILE A 315 -9.72 7.53 -26.39
C ILE A 315 -9.38 7.17 -24.94
N GLY A 316 -8.11 7.26 -24.55
CA GLY A 316 -7.66 7.03 -23.18
C GLY A 316 -8.10 8.12 -22.18
N ILE A 317 -8.64 9.25 -22.65
CA ILE A 317 -9.25 10.30 -21.83
C ILE A 317 -10.77 10.11 -21.83
N ARG A 318 -11.39 9.98 -22.99
CA ARG A 318 -12.86 9.88 -23.17
C ARG A 318 -13.44 8.58 -22.62
N ALA A 319 -12.73 7.50 -22.78
CA ALA A 319 -13.17 6.15 -22.44
C ALA A 319 -12.19 5.44 -21.47
N SER A 320 -11.58 6.21 -20.57
CA SER A 320 -10.54 5.69 -19.66
C SER A 320 -11.02 4.53 -18.79
N ALA A 321 -12.28 4.55 -18.35
CA ALA A 321 -12.89 3.45 -17.59
C ALA A 321 -13.20 2.24 -18.48
N GLN A 322 -13.80 2.48 -19.66
CA GLN A 322 -14.20 1.42 -20.58
C GLN A 322 -13.02 0.62 -21.12
N LEU A 323 -11.87 1.27 -21.35
CA LEU A 323 -10.64 0.58 -21.77
C LEU A 323 -10.18 -0.48 -20.75
N SER A 324 -10.54 -0.33 -19.47
CA SER A 324 -10.23 -1.33 -18.44
C SER A 324 -11.05 -2.62 -18.58
N GLN A 325 -12.14 -2.59 -19.36
CA GLN A 325 -13.04 -3.71 -19.60
C GLN A 325 -12.69 -4.49 -20.88
N VAL A 326 -11.71 -4.03 -21.66
CA VAL A 326 -11.26 -4.76 -22.87
C VAL A 326 -10.48 -6.01 -22.43
N PRO A 327 -10.99 -7.23 -22.69
CA PRO A 327 -10.33 -8.45 -22.28
C PRO A 327 -9.16 -8.78 -23.21
N TYR A 328 -8.12 -9.38 -22.67
CA TYR A 328 -7.13 -10.09 -23.47
C TYR A 328 -7.58 -11.54 -23.70
N LYS A 329 -6.99 -12.20 -24.70
CA LYS A 329 -7.36 -13.58 -25.05
C LYS A 329 -7.30 -14.54 -23.84
N PHE A 330 -6.30 -14.39 -22.99
CA PHE A 330 -6.14 -15.24 -21.80
C PHE A 330 -7.12 -14.88 -20.65
N ASP A 331 -7.76 -13.71 -20.65
CA ASP A 331 -8.80 -13.38 -19.69
C ASP A 331 -10.06 -14.25 -19.88
N ASN A 332 -10.27 -14.78 -21.10
CA ASN A 332 -11.44 -15.64 -21.40
C ASN A 332 -11.43 -16.97 -20.65
N SER A 333 -10.29 -17.37 -20.08
CA SER A 333 -10.19 -18.55 -19.20
C SER A 333 -10.56 -18.28 -17.74
N ILE A 334 -10.88 -17.02 -17.39
CA ILE A 334 -11.20 -16.60 -16.02
C ILE A 334 -12.71 -16.51 -15.87
N GLU A 335 -13.27 -17.34 -14.99
CA GLU A 335 -14.67 -17.23 -14.56
C GLU A 335 -14.82 -16.02 -13.61
N ALA A 336 -15.07 -14.84 -14.22
CA ALA A 336 -15.04 -13.56 -13.50
C ALA A 336 -15.95 -13.52 -12.26
N ARG A 337 -17.13 -14.18 -12.30
CA ARG A 337 -18.07 -14.23 -11.17
C ARG A 337 -17.53 -15.01 -9.97
N GLU A 338 -16.71 -16.02 -10.20
CA GLU A 338 -16.12 -16.85 -9.13
C GLU A 338 -14.94 -16.14 -8.47
N VAL A 339 -14.09 -15.49 -9.27
CA VAL A 339 -12.87 -14.84 -8.76
C VAL A 339 -13.08 -13.39 -8.32
N PHE A 340 -14.17 -12.74 -8.78
CA PHE A 340 -14.56 -11.38 -8.41
C PHE A 340 -16.01 -11.36 -7.89
N PRO A 341 -16.28 -11.91 -6.70
CA PRO A 341 -17.62 -12.03 -6.17
C PRO A 341 -18.25 -10.65 -5.93
N VAL A 342 -19.44 -10.44 -6.49
CA VAL A 342 -20.16 -9.16 -6.41
C VAL A 342 -20.40 -8.76 -4.96
N GLY A 343 -20.12 -7.49 -4.63
CA GLY A 343 -20.32 -6.92 -3.29
C GLY A 343 -19.24 -7.29 -2.26
N ASN A 344 -18.27 -8.13 -2.61
CA ASN A 344 -17.14 -8.43 -1.74
C ASN A 344 -16.00 -7.45 -2.01
N LEU A 345 -15.93 -6.39 -1.21
CA LEU A 345 -14.95 -5.31 -1.36
C LEU A 345 -13.92 -5.38 -0.23
N ASP A 346 -12.70 -4.91 -0.50
CA ASP A 346 -11.66 -4.72 0.50
C ASP A 346 -11.87 -3.41 1.29
N ALA A 347 -10.98 -3.12 2.24
CA ALA A 347 -11.06 -1.91 3.06
C ALA A 347 -10.94 -0.61 2.24
N ASP A 348 -10.38 -0.65 1.05
CA ASP A 348 -10.29 0.47 0.11
C ASP A 348 -11.51 0.56 -0.83
N LEU A 349 -12.53 -0.25 -0.58
CA LEU A 349 -13.74 -0.39 -1.42
C LEU A 349 -13.40 -0.82 -2.86
N GLN A 350 -12.41 -1.69 -3.00
CA GLN A 350 -12.10 -2.35 -4.26
C GLN A 350 -12.60 -3.80 -4.25
N GLN A 351 -12.90 -4.30 -5.42
CA GLN A 351 -13.26 -5.70 -5.63
C GLN A 351 -12.16 -6.61 -5.07
N VAL A 352 -12.53 -7.59 -4.26
CA VAL A 352 -11.61 -8.65 -3.81
C VAL A 352 -11.26 -9.55 -4.98
N ASP A 353 -9.99 -9.92 -5.09
CA ASP A 353 -9.44 -10.79 -6.12
C ASP A 353 -9.10 -12.16 -5.50
N LEU A 354 -9.92 -13.16 -5.79
CA LEU A 354 -9.79 -14.52 -5.27
C LEU A 354 -8.96 -15.44 -6.18
N ARG A 355 -8.32 -14.91 -7.24
CA ARG A 355 -7.42 -15.72 -8.06
C ARG A 355 -6.30 -16.32 -7.20
N ARG A 356 -5.93 -17.57 -7.48
CA ARG A 356 -4.86 -18.28 -6.77
C ARG A 356 -3.46 -17.76 -7.09
N THR A 357 -3.31 -17.13 -8.26
CA THR A 357 -2.05 -16.55 -8.75
C THR A 357 -2.32 -15.20 -9.37
N ASN A 358 -1.39 -14.28 -9.23
CA ASN A 358 -1.42 -12.95 -9.83
C ASN A 358 -0.01 -12.56 -10.31
N SER A 359 0.10 -11.40 -10.98
CA SER A 359 1.35 -10.86 -11.54
C SER A 359 2.51 -10.83 -10.56
N TRP A 360 2.23 -10.62 -9.27
CA TRP A 360 3.24 -10.56 -8.20
C TRP A 360 3.94 -11.90 -7.95
N ARG A 361 3.31 -13.01 -8.35
CA ARG A 361 3.83 -14.38 -8.16
C ARG A 361 4.48 -14.95 -9.40
N LEU A 362 4.27 -14.35 -10.58
CA LEU A 362 4.72 -14.89 -11.85
C LEU A 362 6.24 -14.78 -12.00
N LYS A 363 6.82 -15.83 -12.57
CA LYS A 363 8.25 -15.93 -12.91
C LYS A 363 8.46 -15.73 -14.41
N LEU A 364 9.73 -15.59 -14.82
CA LEU A 364 10.09 -15.60 -16.24
C LEU A 364 9.57 -16.89 -16.91
N GLY A 365 8.96 -16.76 -18.08
CA GLY A 365 8.27 -17.84 -18.78
C GLY A 365 6.78 -17.99 -18.44
N GLN A 366 6.28 -17.28 -17.42
CA GLN A 366 4.86 -17.30 -17.01
C GLN A 366 4.15 -15.97 -17.27
N ILE A 367 4.86 -14.95 -17.70
CA ILE A 367 4.35 -13.59 -17.87
C ILE A 367 3.93 -13.43 -19.33
N GLU A 368 2.66 -13.08 -19.54
CA GLU A 368 2.14 -12.76 -20.86
C GLU A 368 2.77 -11.48 -21.42
N THR A 369 3.09 -11.47 -22.70
CA THR A 369 3.74 -10.32 -23.37
C THR A 369 2.91 -9.03 -23.20
N LEU A 370 1.59 -9.12 -23.33
CA LEU A 370 0.70 -7.96 -23.17
C LEU A 370 0.74 -7.39 -21.75
N GLU A 371 0.78 -8.25 -20.74
CA GLU A 371 0.94 -7.81 -19.35
C GLU A 371 2.27 -7.10 -19.12
N MET A 372 3.35 -7.65 -19.66
CA MET A 372 4.68 -7.02 -19.60
C MET A 372 4.64 -5.62 -20.25
N VAL A 373 4.05 -5.49 -21.44
CA VAL A 373 3.92 -4.21 -22.14
C VAL A 373 3.09 -3.21 -21.34
N GLU A 374 1.93 -3.63 -20.79
CA GLU A 374 1.11 -2.76 -19.93
C GLU A 374 1.90 -2.22 -18.72
N VAL A 375 2.65 -3.09 -18.05
CA VAL A 375 3.45 -2.69 -16.89
C VAL A 375 4.50 -1.65 -17.28
N GLN A 376 5.17 -1.82 -18.45
CA GLN A 376 6.13 -0.82 -18.94
C GLN A 376 5.43 0.49 -19.32
N LEU A 377 4.30 0.44 -20.01
CA LEU A 377 3.53 1.63 -20.39
C LEU A 377 3.13 2.46 -19.16
N VAL A 378 2.56 1.83 -18.14
CA VAL A 378 2.05 2.53 -16.95
C VAL A 378 3.17 2.99 -16.02
N ASN A 379 4.15 2.11 -15.74
CA ASN A 379 5.11 2.33 -14.66
C ASN A 379 6.39 3.05 -15.11
N SER A 380 6.64 3.17 -16.42
CA SER A 380 7.88 3.71 -16.96
C SER A 380 7.66 4.69 -18.13
N ILE A 381 6.95 4.28 -19.18
CA ILE A 381 6.83 5.06 -20.42
C ILE A 381 5.93 6.28 -20.20
N ALA A 382 4.74 6.13 -19.61
CA ALA A 382 3.85 7.26 -19.33
C ALA A 382 4.48 8.28 -18.36
N PRO A 383 5.15 7.90 -17.26
CA PRO A 383 5.97 8.79 -16.45
C PRO A 383 7.03 9.56 -17.25
N PHE A 384 7.75 8.87 -18.16
CA PHE A 384 8.71 9.53 -19.05
C PHE A 384 8.03 10.58 -19.93
N VAL A 385 6.94 10.24 -20.60
CA VAL A 385 6.20 11.16 -21.49
C VAL A 385 5.70 12.37 -20.73
N LEU A 386 5.09 12.18 -19.55
CA LEU A 386 4.63 13.28 -18.71
C LEU A 386 5.78 14.19 -18.27
N CYS A 387 6.89 13.64 -17.82
CA CYS A 387 8.07 14.43 -17.47
C CYS A 387 8.60 15.21 -18.68
N ASN A 388 8.75 14.55 -19.83
CA ASN A 388 9.31 15.13 -21.04
C ASN A 388 8.47 16.29 -21.60
N GLN A 389 7.14 16.14 -21.59
CA GLN A 389 6.23 17.16 -22.09
C GLN A 389 6.05 18.32 -21.09
N LEU A 390 5.82 17.99 -19.82
CA LEU A 390 5.46 19.00 -18.81
C LEU A 390 6.65 19.76 -18.22
N VAL A 391 7.88 19.33 -18.48
CA VAL A 391 9.08 20.03 -17.98
C VAL A 391 9.15 21.48 -18.47
N GLN A 392 8.65 21.77 -19.69
CA GLN A 392 8.64 23.13 -20.22
C GLN A 392 7.65 24.02 -19.44
N LEU A 393 6.50 23.49 -19.04
CA LEU A 393 5.57 24.18 -18.16
C LEU A 393 6.19 24.44 -16.77
N MET A 394 6.97 23.49 -16.27
CA MET A 394 7.69 23.65 -15.00
C MET A 394 8.83 24.70 -15.12
N ARG A 395 9.40 24.91 -16.29
CA ARG A 395 10.46 25.90 -16.56
C ARG A 395 9.96 27.33 -16.77
N LYS A 396 8.66 27.54 -17.02
CA LYS A 396 8.11 28.88 -17.33
C LYS A 396 8.44 29.95 -16.28
N ASP A 397 8.49 29.55 -14.99
CA ASP A 397 8.88 30.42 -13.89
C ASP A 397 9.89 29.72 -12.98
N TYR A 398 10.91 30.42 -12.57
CA TYR A 398 11.93 29.91 -11.63
C TYR A 398 11.48 30.18 -10.19
N THR A 399 11.13 29.14 -9.44
CA THR A 399 10.80 29.27 -8.01
C THR A 399 11.87 28.69 -7.09
N GLY A 400 12.73 27.81 -7.59
CA GLY A 400 13.69 27.05 -6.79
C GLY A 400 13.04 26.06 -5.80
N LYS A 401 11.77 25.68 -6.05
CA LYS A 401 10.97 24.84 -5.14
C LYS A 401 10.10 23.81 -5.87
N LYS A 402 10.39 23.56 -7.16
CA LYS A 402 9.60 22.63 -7.96
C LYS A 402 10.10 21.19 -7.80
N HIS A 403 9.18 20.24 -7.85
CA HIS A 403 9.53 18.85 -7.62
C HIS A 403 8.91 17.90 -8.64
N VAL A 404 9.70 16.91 -9.07
CA VAL A 404 9.22 15.70 -9.74
C VAL A 404 9.46 14.53 -8.81
N VAL A 405 8.38 13.83 -8.43
CA VAL A 405 8.43 12.67 -7.54
C VAL A 405 8.03 11.43 -8.33
N ASN A 406 8.99 10.56 -8.58
CA ASN A 406 8.78 9.26 -9.21
C ASN A 406 8.56 8.19 -8.13
N VAL A 407 7.33 7.70 -7.98
CA VAL A 407 7.02 6.68 -6.98
C VAL A 407 7.57 5.33 -7.45
N SER A 408 8.69 4.97 -6.87
CA SER A 408 9.44 3.75 -7.15
C SER A 408 9.27 2.72 -6.03
N ALA A 409 10.18 1.77 -5.96
CA ALA A 409 10.24 0.74 -4.93
C ALA A 409 11.61 0.07 -4.91
N MET A 410 11.91 -0.66 -3.83
CA MET A 410 13.15 -1.48 -3.70
C MET A 410 13.29 -2.51 -4.83
N GLU A 411 12.20 -2.89 -5.49
CA GLU A 411 12.14 -3.76 -6.66
C GLU A 411 12.96 -3.22 -7.84
N GLY A 412 13.04 -1.90 -7.98
CA GLY A 412 13.84 -1.22 -9.03
C GLY A 412 15.33 -1.12 -8.74
N LYS A 413 15.82 -1.56 -7.59
CA LYS A 413 17.25 -1.48 -7.24
C LYS A 413 17.99 -2.76 -7.58
N PHE A 414 19.26 -2.65 -7.97
CA PHE A 414 20.16 -3.79 -8.20
C PHE A 414 20.77 -4.32 -6.90
N HIS A 415 20.89 -3.49 -5.87
CA HIS A 415 21.42 -3.88 -4.56
C HIS A 415 20.39 -4.63 -3.73
N GLY A 416 20.83 -5.69 -3.09
CA GLY A 416 20.07 -6.57 -2.19
C GLY A 416 20.67 -7.97 -2.24
N PHE A 417 20.75 -8.64 -1.09
CA PHE A 417 21.37 -9.97 -1.01
C PHE A 417 20.67 -11.02 -1.89
N HIS A 418 19.36 -10.89 -2.09
CA HIS A 418 18.60 -11.74 -3.01
C HIS A 418 17.42 -10.97 -3.59
N LYS A 419 17.36 -10.88 -4.93
CA LYS A 419 16.13 -10.58 -5.64
C LYS A 419 15.29 -11.86 -5.70
N ALA A 420 14.00 -11.75 -5.40
CA ALA A 420 13.09 -12.85 -5.66
C ALA A 420 13.05 -13.16 -7.17
N ASP A 421 12.84 -14.42 -7.51
CA ASP A 421 12.72 -14.91 -8.90
C ASP A 421 11.37 -14.58 -9.56
N ARG A 422 10.60 -13.66 -8.94
CA ARG A 422 9.23 -13.29 -9.30
C ARG A 422 9.14 -11.88 -9.84
N HIS A 423 8.03 -11.58 -10.55
CA HIS A 423 7.66 -10.26 -11.12
C HIS A 423 8.81 -9.49 -11.79
N PRO A 424 9.65 -10.13 -12.67
CA PRO A 424 10.78 -9.46 -13.30
C PRO A 424 10.37 -8.25 -14.14
N HIS A 425 9.19 -8.28 -14.78
CA HIS A 425 8.64 -7.17 -15.57
C HIS A 425 8.35 -5.91 -14.72
N THR A 426 7.89 -6.06 -13.47
CA THR A 426 7.70 -4.96 -12.53
C THR A 426 9.05 -4.41 -12.06
N ASN A 427 10.02 -5.29 -11.74
CA ASN A 427 11.37 -4.90 -11.37
C ASN A 427 12.03 -4.07 -12.49
N MET A 428 11.91 -4.51 -13.75
CA MET A 428 12.41 -3.78 -14.93
C MET A 428 11.81 -2.37 -15.04
N ALA A 429 10.49 -2.24 -14.89
CA ALA A 429 9.82 -0.95 -14.98
C ALA A 429 10.25 0.02 -13.87
N LYS A 430 10.41 -0.46 -12.64
CA LYS A 430 10.88 0.37 -11.53
C LYS A 430 12.38 0.73 -11.67
N ALA A 431 13.22 -0.16 -12.21
CA ALA A 431 14.61 0.15 -12.55
C ALA A 431 14.70 1.23 -13.63
N SER A 432 13.86 1.16 -14.66
CA SER A 432 13.75 2.18 -15.71
C SER A 432 13.35 3.54 -15.14
N LEU A 433 12.37 3.59 -14.23
CA LEU A 433 11.95 4.83 -13.55
C LEU A 433 13.08 5.42 -12.66
N ASN A 434 13.84 4.56 -11.98
CA ASN A 434 15.01 4.97 -11.21
C ASN A 434 16.09 5.56 -12.13
N MET A 435 16.35 4.94 -13.29
CA MET A 435 17.34 5.44 -14.26
C MET A 435 16.92 6.78 -14.86
N LEU A 436 15.64 6.96 -15.19
CA LEU A 436 15.10 8.27 -15.61
C LEU A 436 15.43 9.34 -14.57
N THR A 437 15.14 9.07 -13.29
CA THR A 437 15.42 9.99 -12.20
C THR A 437 16.91 10.32 -12.09
N HIS A 438 17.74 9.31 -12.08
CA HIS A 438 19.19 9.45 -11.92
C HIS A 438 19.81 10.24 -13.09
N THR A 439 19.30 10.03 -14.30
CA THR A 439 19.81 10.69 -15.52
C THR A 439 19.38 12.16 -15.61
N ALA A 440 18.10 12.47 -15.35
CA ALA A 440 17.54 13.80 -15.64
C ALA A 440 17.72 14.81 -14.50
N ALA A 441 17.87 14.35 -13.26
CA ALA A 441 17.78 15.21 -12.08
C ALA A 441 18.83 16.32 -12.03
N SER A 442 20.07 16.08 -12.50
CA SER A 442 21.15 17.08 -12.43
C SER A 442 20.93 18.26 -13.38
N ASP A 443 20.29 18.02 -14.53
CA ASP A 443 19.94 19.08 -15.46
C ASP A 443 18.77 19.91 -14.94
N LEU A 444 17.70 19.23 -14.49
CA LEU A 444 16.51 19.87 -13.94
C LEU A 444 16.81 20.72 -12.70
N ALA A 445 17.77 20.32 -11.88
CA ALA A 445 18.16 21.08 -10.69
C ALA A 445 18.70 22.47 -11.01
N LYS A 446 19.30 22.70 -12.21
CA LYS A 446 19.73 24.00 -12.67
C LYS A 446 18.57 24.98 -12.84
N ASP A 447 17.39 24.45 -13.15
CA ASP A 447 16.14 25.18 -13.33
C ASP A 447 15.31 25.25 -12.04
N GLY A 448 15.87 24.82 -10.89
CA GLY A 448 15.17 24.78 -9.60
C GLY A 448 14.08 23.71 -9.52
N ILE A 449 14.22 22.65 -10.33
CA ILE A 449 13.31 21.50 -10.37
C ILE A 449 14.03 20.27 -9.81
N PHE A 450 13.56 19.74 -8.69
CA PHE A 450 14.21 18.66 -7.95
C PHE A 450 13.51 17.33 -8.22
N MET A 451 14.16 16.45 -8.98
CA MET A 451 13.61 15.13 -9.31
C MET A 451 14.17 14.05 -8.37
N ASN A 452 13.28 13.24 -7.77
CA ASN A 452 13.68 12.12 -6.92
C ASN A 452 12.81 10.89 -7.15
N ALA A 453 13.37 9.70 -6.89
CA ALA A 453 12.64 8.46 -6.78
C ALA A 453 12.33 8.16 -5.30
N VAL A 454 11.09 7.76 -4.98
CA VAL A 454 10.65 7.54 -3.61
C VAL A 454 10.14 6.10 -3.44
N ASP A 455 10.69 5.39 -2.46
CA ASP A 455 10.16 4.12 -1.97
C ASP A 455 9.07 4.39 -0.92
N THR A 456 7.86 3.94 -1.20
CA THR A 456 6.73 4.11 -0.26
C THR A 456 6.80 3.20 0.95
N GLY A 457 7.71 2.22 0.94
CA GLY A 457 7.78 1.16 1.92
C GLY A 457 6.69 0.11 1.73
N TRP A 458 6.62 -0.84 2.65
CA TRP A 458 5.67 -1.95 2.57
C TRP A 458 4.32 -1.55 3.17
N VAL A 459 3.41 -1.10 2.31
CA VAL A 459 2.08 -0.55 2.67
C VAL A 459 0.97 -1.59 2.47
N THR A 460 1.04 -2.38 1.39
CA THR A 460 0.03 -3.39 1.03
C THR A 460 0.69 -4.75 0.80
N ASP A 461 -0.08 -5.83 1.01
CA ASP A 461 0.33 -7.18 0.62
C ASP A 461 -0.24 -7.47 -0.77
N GLU A 462 0.63 -7.58 -1.76
CA GLU A 462 0.26 -7.81 -3.16
C GLU A 462 0.07 -9.31 -3.51
N ASP A 463 0.29 -10.20 -2.55
CA ASP A 463 0.01 -11.63 -2.73
C ASP A 463 -1.51 -11.88 -2.90
N PRO A 464 -1.90 -12.99 -3.57
CA PRO A 464 -3.30 -13.41 -3.65
C PRO A 464 -3.99 -13.46 -2.28
N ALA A 465 -5.28 -13.09 -2.24
CA ALA A 465 -6.02 -12.87 -1.00
C ALA A 465 -5.97 -14.05 -0.01
N GLU A 466 -6.05 -15.29 -0.49
CA GLU A 466 -5.95 -16.49 0.35
C GLU A 466 -4.56 -16.63 1.00
N LEU A 467 -3.50 -16.37 0.23
CA LEU A 467 -2.13 -16.43 0.72
C LEU A 467 -1.85 -15.32 1.73
N ALA A 468 -2.34 -14.11 1.49
CA ALA A 468 -2.24 -13.00 2.42
C ALA A 468 -2.95 -13.31 3.76
N LYS A 469 -4.16 -13.85 3.70
CA LYS A 469 -4.90 -14.33 4.89
C LYS A 469 -4.16 -15.44 5.63
N HIS A 470 -3.55 -16.38 4.90
CA HIS A 470 -2.76 -17.45 5.51
C HIS A 470 -1.53 -16.90 6.25
N LYS A 471 -0.78 -15.97 5.64
CA LYS A 471 0.37 -15.30 6.28
C LYS A 471 -0.05 -14.57 7.56
N GLN A 472 -1.16 -13.87 7.52
CA GLN A 472 -1.71 -13.19 8.69
C GLN A 472 -2.08 -14.18 9.80
N LYS A 473 -2.78 -15.27 9.47
CA LYS A 473 -3.21 -16.27 10.45
C LYS A 473 -2.04 -17.02 11.08
N VAL A 474 -1.08 -17.48 10.28
CA VAL A 474 0.02 -18.34 10.75
C VAL A 474 1.17 -17.52 11.33
N HIS A 475 1.56 -16.45 10.65
CA HIS A 475 2.77 -15.67 10.99
C HIS A 475 2.46 -14.34 11.66
N ASP A 476 1.19 -13.99 11.86
CA ASP A 476 0.76 -12.66 12.34
C ASP A 476 1.31 -11.52 11.47
N PHE A 477 1.59 -11.85 10.19
CA PHE A 477 2.18 -10.90 9.28
C PHE A 477 1.13 -9.90 8.79
N GLN A 478 1.48 -8.61 8.92
CA GLN A 478 0.77 -7.50 8.26
C GLN A 478 1.83 -6.51 7.74
N PRO A 479 1.55 -5.74 6.68
CA PRO A 479 2.45 -4.70 6.24
C PRO A 479 2.80 -3.74 7.41
N PRO A 480 4.06 -3.30 7.55
CA PRO A 480 4.48 -2.45 8.67
C PRO A 480 3.95 -1.01 8.61
N LEU A 481 3.48 -0.59 7.44
CA LEU A 481 3.02 0.77 7.12
C LEU A 481 1.60 0.73 6.56
N ASP A 482 0.86 1.84 6.69
CA ASP A 482 -0.42 2.03 6.02
C ASP A 482 -0.31 3.00 4.82
N ILE A 483 -1.44 3.23 4.16
CA ILE A 483 -1.50 4.06 2.95
C ILE A 483 -1.19 5.54 3.22
N VAL A 484 -1.43 6.05 4.44
CA VAL A 484 -1.07 7.41 4.84
C VAL A 484 0.44 7.56 4.98
N ASP A 485 1.12 6.53 5.51
CA ASP A 485 2.59 6.49 5.57
C ASP A 485 3.22 6.51 4.18
N GLY A 486 2.62 5.79 3.23
CA GLY A 486 3.04 5.81 1.84
C GLY A 486 2.87 7.21 1.22
N ALA A 487 1.73 7.86 1.46
CA ALA A 487 1.48 9.22 0.99
C ALA A 487 2.43 10.24 1.62
N ALA A 488 2.70 10.12 2.91
CA ALA A 488 3.66 10.96 3.62
C ALA A 488 5.06 10.88 3.00
N ARG A 489 5.52 9.68 2.60
CA ARG A 489 6.81 9.50 1.92
C ARG A 489 6.83 10.14 0.54
N VAL A 490 5.74 10.00 -0.22
CA VAL A 490 5.63 10.61 -1.56
C VAL A 490 5.64 12.14 -1.49
N CYS A 491 4.99 12.71 -0.47
CA CYS A 491 4.92 14.16 -0.29
C CYS A 491 6.14 14.76 0.43
N ASP A 492 6.93 13.96 1.12
CA ASP A 492 8.06 14.42 1.93
C ASP A 492 9.08 15.27 1.15
N PRO A 493 9.52 14.93 -0.08
CA PRO A 493 10.56 15.68 -0.78
C PRO A 493 10.25 17.16 -0.95
N PHE A 494 8.99 17.52 -1.22
CA PHE A 494 8.61 18.92 -1.41
C PHE A 494 8.13 19.58 -0.11
N ILE A 495 7.51 18.84 0.82
CA ILE A 495 7.09 19.40 2.12
C ILE A 495 8.33 19.68 2.99
N ASP A 496 9.24 18.71 3.12
CA ASP A 496 10.47 18.88 3.87
C ASP A 496 11.37 19.95 3.24
N GLY A 497 11.49 19.94 1.90
CA GLY A 497 12.20 20.96 1.15
C GLY A 497 11.66 22.37 1.40
N ALA A 498 10.32 22.54 1.38
CA ALA A 498 9.69 23.82 1.68
C ALA A 498 9.94 24.29 3.12
N ASN A 499 9.88 23.38 4.09
CA ASN A 499 10.03 23.67 5.50
C ASN A 499 11.48 23.92 5.92
N THR A 500 12.44 23.23 5.30
CA THR A 500 13.86 23.27 5.70
C THR A 500 14.73 24.12 4.77
N GLY A 501 14.25 24.43 3.56
CA GLY A 501 15.04 25.05 2.49
C GLY A 501 16.06 24.11 1.85
N LYS A 502 16.05 22.81 2.18
CA LYS A 502 16.97 21.79 1.66
C LYS A 502 16.24 20.83 0.75
N HIS A 503 16.49 20.92 -0.53
CA HIS A 503 15.82 20.08 -1.52
C HIS A 503 16.75 18.94 -1.97
N TRP A 504 16.29 17.69 -1.81
CA TRP A 504 16.96 16.53 -2.41
C TRP A 504 16.77 16.54 -3.92
N SER A 505 17.81 16.20 -4.68
CA SER A 505 17.74 16.00 -6.13
C SER A 505 18.59 14.81 -6.54
N GLY A 506 18.09 14.00 -7.48
CA GLY A 506 18.80 12.84 -8.01
C GLY A 506 19.00 11.73 -6.97
N LYS A 507 18.07 11.58 -6.03
CA LYS A 507 18.18 10.61 -4.95
C LYS A 507 17.09 9.54 -5.04
N PHE A 508 17.45 8.34 -4.56
CA PHE A 508 16.49 7.32 -4.17
C PHE A 508 16.21 7.50 -2.67
N LEU A 509 15.00 7.93 -2.35
CA LEU A 509 14.57 8.21 -0.98
C LEU A 509 13.84 7.02 -0.39
N LYS A 510 14.31 6.55 0.75
CA LYS A 510 13.70 5.48 1.53
C LYS A 510 13.58 5.91 2.98
N ASP A 511 12.39 5.69 3.57
CA ASP A 511 12.12 6.07 4.96
C ASP A 511 12.57 7.53 5.25
N TYR A 512 12.29 8.45 4.31
CA TYR A 512 12.59 9.90 4.31
C TYR A 512 14.05 10.28 4.06
N PHE A 513 14.95 9.35 3.86
CA PHE A 513 16.38 9.63 3.68
C PHE A 513 16.92 9.07 2.37
N PRO A 514 17.94 9.72 1.80
CA PRO A 514 18.60 9.19 0.61
C PRO A 514 19.37 7.92 0.94
N ILE A 515 19.23 6.93 0.07
CA ILE A 515 20.04 5.71 0.09
C ILE A 515 20.73 5.53 -1.27
N SER A 516 21.72 4.64 -1.35
CA SER A 516 22.37 4.29 -2.63
C SER A 516 21.36 3.79 -3.66
N TRP A 517 21.66 4.03 -4.92
CA TRP A 517 20.87 3.53 -6.07
C TRP A 517 20.88 2.00 -6.17
#